data_216679e18c7a685f308c3ed8af40653f
#
_entry.id   216679e18c7a685f308c3ed8af40653f
#
_cell.length_a   1.000
_cell.length_b   1.000
_cell.length_c   1.000
_cell.angle_alpha   90.00
_cell.angle_beta   90.00
_cell.angle_gamma   90.00
#
_symmetry.space_group_name_H-M   'P 1'
#
loop_
_entity.id
_entity.type
_entity.pdbx_description
1 polymer ?
#
loop_
_entity_poly.entity_id
_entity_poly.type
_entity_poly.pdbx_seq_one_letter_code
_entity_poly.pdbx_strand_id
1 'polypeptide(L)'
;AEYEKKEKKNESLFLELDRNGIYFDAGTGRREGVEVRLTDYDGNSLLYEILEASKINSYGNYKLSEGRTNNFGELTGLFAALKYAKKNNIKVICGDSNLVIEYWSRGRYNSDGLEKDTVELIKKVTLLRTEFEKNGGIVKKISGDVNPADLGFHK
;
A
#
# COMPACT_ATOMS: atom_id res chain seq x y z
N ALA A 1 22.41 23.42 -10.19
CA ALA A 1 23.10 22.28 -9.60
C ALA A 1 22.17 21.10 -9.43
N GLU A 2 22.73 19.91 -9.32
CA GLU A 2 21.95 18.68 -9.19
C GLU A 2 21.05 18.67 -7.97
N TYR A 3 21.48 19.26 -6.87
CA TYR A 3 20.71 19.36 -5.63
C TYR A 3 19.41 20.14 -5.83
N GLU A 4 19.46 21.28 -6.51
CA GLU A 4 18.29 22.10 -6.79
C GLU A 4 17.29 21.40 -7.71
N LYS A 5 17.78 20.65 -8.70
CA LYS A 5 16.94 19.85 -9.60
C LYS A 5 16.20 18.75 -8.84
N LYS A 6 16.89 18.11 -7.88
CA LYS A 6 16.30 17.05 -7.06
C LYS A 6 15.23 17.61 -6.13
N GLU A 7 15.46 18.76 -5.50
CA GLU A 7 14.46 19.41 -4.65
C GLU A 7 13.21 19.80 -5.43
N LYS A 8 13.36 20.40 -6.62
CA LYS A 8 12.22 20.77 -7.47
C LYS A 8 11.42 19.54 -7.91
N LYS A 9 12.09 18.44 -8.23
CA LYS A 9 11.44 17.19 -8.59
C LYS A 9 10.64 16.64 -7.41
N ASN A 10 11.21 16.66 -6.19
CA ASN A 10 10.50 16.19 -4.98
C ASN A 10 9.31 17.07 -4.65
N GLU A 11 9.41 18.38 -4.78
CA GLU A 11 8.28 19.30 -4.59
C GLU A 11 7.13 18.96 -5.54
N SER A 12 7.44 18.69 -6.82
CA SER A 12 6.47 18.29 -7.81
C SER A 12 5.78 16.98 -7.43
N LEU A 13 6.53 16.01 -6.92
CA LEU A 13 5.99 14.72 -6.48
C LEU A 13 5.08 14.87 -5.26
N PHE A 14 5.42 15.74 -4.30
CA PHE A 14 4.59 16.02 -3.13
C PHE A 14 3.25 16.65 -3.52
N LEU A 15 3.19 17.43 -4.60
CA LEU A 15 1.95 18.02 -5.08
C LEU A 15 0.95 16.97 -5.60
N GLU A 16 1.43 15.76 -5.92
CA GLU A 16 0.57 14.66 -6.35
C GLU A 16 -0.13 13.96 -5.19
N LEU A 17 0.29 14.24 -3.94
CA LEU A 17 -0.30 13.62 -2.75
C LEU A 17 -1.60 14.32 -2.37
N ASP A 18 -2.54 13.53 -1.83
CA ASP A 18 -3.83 14.02 -1.34
C ASP A 18 -3.80 14.01 0.20
N ARG A 19 -4.05 15.15 0.83
CA ARG A 19 -4.05 15.28 2.29
C ARG A 19 -5.13 14.44 2.97
N ASN A 20 -6.18 14.11 2.24
CA ASN A 20 -7.28 13.28 2.74
C ASN A 20 -7.17 11.83 2.26
N GLY A 21 -6.09 11.50 1.56
CA GLY A 21 -5.84 10.16 1.08
C GLY A 21 -5.21 9.26 2.14
N ILE A 22 -5.20 7.98 1.85
CA ILE A 22 -4.48 6.99 2.66
C ILE A 22 -3.40 6.32 1.81
N TYR A 23 -2.37 5.80 2.47
CA TYR A 23 -1.13 5.39 1.84
C TYR A 23 -0.71 4.02 2.35
N PHE A 24 -0.27 3.14 1.46
CA PHE A 24 0.20 1.83 1.85
C PHE A 24 1.60 1.56 1.31
N ASP A 25 2.33 0.68 1.98
CA ASP A 25 3.63 0.19 1.57
C ASP A 25 3.89 -1.17 2.21
N ALA A 26 4.86 -1.88 1.69
CA ALA A 26 5.33 -3.13 2.27
C ALA A 26 6.80 -3.30 1.94
N GLY A 27 7.52 -3.96 2.82
CA GLY A 27 8.95 -4.20 2.60
C GLY A 27 9.54 -5.19 3.57
N THR A 28 10.65 -5.78 3.16
CA THR A 28 11.45 -6.68 3.99
C THR A 28 12.61 -5.88 4.59
N GLY A 29 12.81 -5.95 5.86
CA GLY A 29 13.92 -5.20 6.46
C GLY A 29 14.30 -5.68 7.85
N ARG A 30 13.38 -5.59 8.77
CA ARG A 30 13.68 -5.95 10.14
C ARG A 30 13.49 -7.45 10.39
N ARG A 31 14.58 -8.15 10.74
CA ARG A 31 14.55 -9.56 11.18
C ARG A 31 13.76 -10.50 10.24
N GLU A 32 14.10 -10.50 8.98
CA GLU A 32 13.47 -11.39 8.00
C GLU A 32 11.94 -11.40 8.07
N GLY A 33 11.32 -10.88 7.11
CA GLY A 33 9.86 -10.87 6.99
C GLY A 33 9.37 -9.57 6.40
N VAL A 34 8.22 -9.66 5.81
CA VAL A 34 7.59 -8.52 5.16
C VAL A 34 6.69 -7.83 6.16
N GLU A 35 6.85 -6.53 6.30
CA GLU A 35 5.94 -5.69 7.08
C GLU A 35 5.05 -4.89 6.14
N VAL A 36 3.80 -4.72 6.53
CA VAL A 36 2.79 -3.97 5.78
C VAL A 36 2.43 -2.73 6.59
N ARG A 37 2.38 -1.59 5.93
CA ARG A 37 2.06 -0.31 6.55
C ARG A 37 0.89 0.36 5.82
N LEU A 38 -0.01 0.96 6.58
CA LEU A 38 -1.12 1.77 6.08
C LEU A 38 -1.18 3.02 6.93
N THR A 39 -1.06 4.19 6.30
CA THR A 39 -1.02 5.46 7.03
C THR A 39 -1.92 6.52 6.41
N ASP A 40 -2.14 7.59 7.17
CA ASP A 40 -2.68 8.84 6.64
C ASP A 40 -1.55 9.65 5.98
N TYR A 41 -1.88 10.87 5.55
CA TYR A 41 -0.92 11.79 4.92
C TYR A 41 0.26 12.11 5.83
N ASP A 42 0.05 12.16 7.15
CA ASP A 42 1.07 12.51 8.12
C ASP A 42 1.90 11.32 8.60
N GLY A 43 1.64 10.13 8.06
CA GLY A 43 2.40 8.92 8.40
C GLY A 43 1.91 8.19 9.64
N ASN A 44 0.75 8.55 10.17
CA ASN A 44 0.16 7.86 11.32
C ASN A 44 -0.47 6.53 10.89
N SER A 45 -0.18 5.45 11.62
CA SER A 45 -0.72 4.13 11.30
C SER A 45 -2.24 4.09 11.47
N LEU A 46 -2.92 3.62 10.44
CA LEU A 46 -4.36 3.41 10.42
C LEU A 46 -4.76 1.97 10.70
N LEU A 47 -3.79 1.06 10.81
CA LEU A 47 -4.06 -0.36 11.01
C LEU A 47 -4.79 -0.64 12.33
N TYR A 48 -4.63 0.21 13.33
CA TYR A 48 -5.28 0.06 14.63
C TYR A 48 -6.81 0.12 14.54
N GLU A 49 -7.36 0.67 13.47
CA GLU A 49 -8.81 0.75 13.28
C GLU A 49 -9.40 -0.46 12.55
N ILE A 50 -8.55 -1.30 11.96
CA ILE A 50 -9.01 -2.47 11.20
C ILE A 50 -8.41 -3.80 11.68
N LEU A 51 -7.41 -3.75 12.55
CA LEU A 51 -6.78 -4.93 13.14
C LEU A 51 -6.72 -4.80 14.66
N GLU A 52 -6.73 -5.95 15.33
CA GLU A 52 -6.49 -5.99 16.77
C GLU A 52 -5.06 -5.52 17.08
N ALA A 53 -4.88 -4.79 18.18
CA ALA A 53 -3.58 -4.24 18.58
C ALA A 53 -2.51 -5.33 18.73
N SER A 54 -2.90 -6.55 19.10
CA SER A 54 -1.99 -7.70 19.24
C SER A 54 -1.34 -8.12 17.91
N LYS A 55 -1.94 -7.72 16.78
CA LYS A 55 -1.42 -8.05 15.44
C LYS A 55 -0.54 -6.96 14.86
N ILE A 56 -0.42 -5.84 15.57
CA ILE A 56 0.35 -4.68 15.12
C ILE A 56 1.61 -4.57 15.98
N ASN A 57 2.76 -4.43 15.32
CA ASN A 57 4.04 -4.35 16.04
C ASN A 57 4.27 -2.93 16.61
N SER A 58 5.40 -2.76 17.32
CA SER A 58 5.74 -1.48 17.97
C SER A 58 5.95 -0.33 16.98
N TYR A 59 6.09 -0.63 15.70
CA TYR A 59 6.25 0.38 14.63
C TYR A 59 4.92 0.73 13.96
N GLY A 60 3.81 0.13 14.41
CA GLY A 60 2.48 0.37 13.84
C GLY A 60 2.21 -0.43 12.57
N ASN A 61 2.98 -1.48 12.31
CA ASN A 61 2.90 -2.28 11.09
C ASN A 61 2.37 -3.69 11.36
N TYR A 62 1.87 -4.33 10.31
CA TYR A 62 1.46 -5.73 10.34
C TYR A 62 2.56 -6.57 9.71
N LYS A 63 3.08 -7.55 10.45
CA LYS A 63 4.12 -8.45 9.94
C LYS A 63 3.49 -9.72 9.39
N LEU A 64 3.83 -10.04 8.13
CA LEU A 64 3.37 -11.25 7.48
C LEU A 64 4.12 -12.48 8.01
N SER A 65 3.53 -13.66 7.79
CA SER A 65 4.20 -14.93 8.10
C SER A 65 5.46 -15.10 7.24
N GLU A 66 6.37 -15.96 7.70
CA GLU A 66 7.61 -16.26 6.98
C GLU A 66 7.34 -16.75 5.56
N GLY A 67 8.27 -16.45 4.66
CA GLY A 67 8.21 -16.90 3.28
C GLY A 67 7.37 -16.07 2.34
N ARG A 68 6.72 -15.02 2.84
CA ARG A 68 5.94 -14.13 1.97
C ARG A 68 6.84 -13.16 1.22
N THR A 69 6.41 -12.77 0.02
CA THR A 69 7.14 -11.84 -0.83
C THR A 69 6.71 -10.39 -0.55
N ASN A 70 7.55 -9.43 -0.98
CA ASN A 70 7.19 -8.02 -0.93
C ASN A 70 5.94 -7.73 -1.76
N ASN A 71 5.78 -8.40 -2.90
CA ASN A 71 4.60 -8.23 -3.75
C ASN A 71 3.32 -8.68 -3.04
N PHE A 72 3.37 -9.78 -2.31
CA PHE A 72 2.24 -10.22 -1.49
C PHE A 72 1.95 -9.19 -0.37
N GLY A 73 3.01 -8.62 0.21
CA GLY A 73 2.87 -7.55 1.20
C GLY A 73 2.19 -6.31 0.65
N GLU A 74 2.59 -5.88 -0.54
CA GLU A 74 1.97 -4.73 -1.21
C GLU A 74 0.48 -5.00 -1.51
N LEU A 75 0.17 -6.22 -1.94
CA LEU A 75 -1.21 -6.63 -2.19
C LEU A 75 -2.03 -6.61 -0.90
N THR A 76 -1.45 -7.10 0.19
CA THR A 76 -2.06 -7.04 1.53
C THR A 76 -2.29 -5.60 1.97
N GLY A 77 -1.33 -4.72 1.69
CA GLY A 77 -1.44 -3.29 1.98
C GLY A 77 -2.62 -2.64 1.25
N LEU A 78 -2.77 -2.93 -0.02
CA LEU A 78 -3.92 -2.42 -0.79
C LEU A 78 -5.23 -3.01 -0.27
N PHE A 79 -5.24 -4.29 0.07
CA PHE A 79 -6.42 -4.93 0.68
C PHE A 79 -6.84 -4.19 1.96
N ALA A 80 -5.87 -3.91 2.84
CA ALA A 80 -6.13 -3.17 4.07
C ALA A 80 -6.64 -1.75 3.79
N ALA A 81 -6.04 -1.08 2.80
CA ALA A 81 -6.45 0.27 2.39
C ALA A 81 -7.89 0.29 1.90
N LEU A 82 -8.27 -0.69 1.06
CA LEU A 82 -9.64 -0.79 0.55
C LEU A 82 -10.65 -1.05 1.67
N LYS A 83 -10.31 -1.90 2.63
CA LYS A 83 -11.14 -2.14 3.81
C LYS A 83 -11.33 -0.89 4.65
N TYR A 84 -10.24 -0.17 4.92
CA TYR A 84 -10.27 1.07 5.68
C TYR A 84 -11.09 2.14 4.95
N ALA A 85 -10.88 2.29 3.64
CA ALA A 85 -11.58 3.28 2.82
C ALA A 85 -13.08 3.05 2.83
N LYS A 86 -13.51 1.79 2.75
CA LYS A 86 -14.94 1.43 2.79
C LYS A 86 -15.56 1.81 4.15
N LYS A 87 -14.84 1.51 5.23
CA LYS A 87 -15.30 1.81 6.59
C LYS A 87 -15.38 3.30 6.88
N ASN A 88 -14.45 4.09 6.35
CA ASN A 88 -14.28 5.51 6.70
C ASN A 88 -14.59 6.47 5.55
N ASN A 89 -15.17 5.97 4.46
CA ASN A 89 -15.56 6.77 3.29
C ASN A 89 -14.39 7.58 2.71
N ILE A 90 -13.21 6.96 2.62
CA ILE A 90 -12.03 7.56 1.98
C ILE A 90 -12.14 7.35 0.47
N LYS A 91 -11.71 8.34 -0.30
CA LYS A 91 -11.83 8.32 -1.76
C LYS A 91 -10.50 8.21 -2.51
N VAL A 92 -9.36 8.35 -1.82
CA VAL A 92 -8.05 8.29 -2.47
C VAL A 92 -7.15 7.32 -1.72
N ILE A 93 -6.66 6.32 -2.45
CA ILE A 93 -5.67 5.34 -1.95
C ILE A 93 -4.44 5.46 -2.81
N CYS A 94 -3.27 5.57 -2.18
CA CYS A 94 -1.99 5.71 -2.88
C CYS A 94 -0.97 4.68 -2.41
N GLY A 95 -0.17 4.21 -3.34
CA GLY A 95 0.95 3.33 -3.06
C GLY A 95 1.98 3.43 -4.17
N ASP A 96 3.11 2.78 -4.01
CA ASP A 96 4.19 2.87 -5.00
C ASP A 96 4.43 1.57 -5.78
N SER A 97 3.64 0.53 -5.55
CA SER A 97 3.79 -0.75 -6.25
C SER A 97 3.10 -0.73 -7.62
N ASN A 98 3.88 -0.66 -8.67
CA ASN A 98 3.36 -0.71 -10.04
C ASN A 98 2.64 -2.04 -10.32
N LEU A 99 3.23 -3.16 -9.91
CA LEU A 99 2.65 -4.49 -10.15
C LEU A 99 1.26 -4.62 -9.53
N VAL A 100 1.12 -4.22 -8.27
CA VAL A 100 -0.14 -4.36 -7.56
C VAL A 100 -1.18 -3.37 -8.07
N ILE A 101 -0.81 -2.12 -8.28
CA ILE A 101 -1.76 -1.06 -8.66
C ILE A 101 -2.18 -1.18 -10.13
N GLU A 102 -1.22 -1.39 -11.04
CA GLU A 102 -1.49 -1.35 -12.47
C GLU A 102 -1.88 -2.69 -13.07
N TYR A 103 -1.60 -3.80 -12.37
CA TYR A 103 -1.86 -5.14 -12.92
C TYR A 103 -2.71 -6.01 -12.00
N TRP A 104 -2.20 -6.43 -10.86
CA TRP A 104 -2.89 -7.41 -10.01
C TRP A 104 -4.27 -6.95 -9.55
N SER A 105 -4.39 -5.73 -9.06
CA SER A 105 -5.68 -5.23 -8.55
C SER A 105 -6.67 -4.86 -9.65
N ARG A 106 -6.23 -4.93 -10.90
CA ARG A 106 -7.10 -4.83 -12.09
C ARG A 106 -7.45 -6.19 -12.66
N GLY A 107 -7.07 -7.26 -11.98
CA GLY A 107 -7.31 -8.64 -12.42
C GLY A 107 -6.34 -9.14 -13.48
N ARG A 108 -5.21 -8.47 -13.66
CA ARG A 108 -4.18 -8.86 -14.65
C ARG A 108 -3.04 -9.56 -13.93
N TYR A 109 -2.98 -10.87 -14.06
CA TYR A 109 -1.94 -11.69 -13.44
C TYR A 109 -1.77 -12.98 -14.21
N ASN A 110 -0.59 -13.60 -14.07
CA ASN A 110 -0.33 -14.94 -14.57
C ASN A 110 -0.31 -15.87 -13.35
N SER A 111 -1.23 -16.83 -13.30
CA SER A 111 -1.34 -17.77 -12.18
C SER A 111 -0.16 -18.71 -12.06
N ASP A 112 0.60 -18.92 -13.14
CA ASP A 112 1.78 -19.76 -13.11
C ASP A 112 2.85 -19.15 -12.21
N GLY A 113 3.33 -19.92 -11.24
CA GLY A 113 4.33 -19.45 -10.27
C GLY A 113 3.78 -18.65 -9.10
N LEU A 114 2.48 -18.39 -9.05
CA LEU A 114 1.86 -17.75 -7.89
C LEU A 114 1.23 -18.80 -6.98
N GLU A 115 1.34 -18.58 -5.68
CA GLU A 115 0.67 -19.41 -4.70
C GLU A 115 -0.84 -19.23 -4.78
N LYS A 116 -1.58 -20.28 -4.42
CA LYS A 116 -3.04 -20.28 -4.49
C LYS A 116 -3.67 -19.14 -3.69
N ASP A 117 -3.18 -18.88 -2.49
CA ASP A 117 -3.72 -17.83 -1.64
C ASP A 117 -3.40 -16.42 -2.18
N THR A 118 -2.30 -16.27 -2.91
CA THR A 118 -1.99 -15.02 -3.60
C THR A 118 -3.04 -14.75 -4.68
N VAL A 119 -3.37 -15.76 -5.49
CA VAL A 119 -4.40 -15.63 -6.53
C VAL A 119 -5.77 -15.31 -5.91
N GLU A 120 -6.11 -15.97 -4.82
CA GLU A 120 -7.36 -15.70 -4.11
C GLU A 120 -7.43 -14.26 -3.59
N LEU A 121 -6.32 -13.74 -3.05
CA LEU A 121 -6.26 -12.37 -2.58
C LEU A 121 -6.35 -11.37 -3.74
N ILE A 122 -5.70 -11.66 -4.88
CA ILE A 122 -5.81 -10.83 -6.08
C ILE A 122 -7.29 -10.69 -6.49
N LYS A 123 -8.02 -11.79 -6.50
CA LYS A 123 -9.44 -11.77 -6.87
C LYS A 123 -10.28 -10.94 -5.91
N LYS A 124 -10.03 -11.06 -4.59
CA LYS A 124 -10.73 -10.26 -3.58
C LYS A 124 -10.43 -8.77 -3.73
N VAL A 125 -9.16 -8.43 -3.91
CA VAL A 125 -8.72 -7.04 -4.07
C VAL A 125 -9.31 -6.43 -5.35
N THR A 126 -9.35 -7.19 -6.44
CA THR A 126 -9.93 -6.74 -7.70
C THR A 126 -11.41 -6.36 -7.52
N LEU A 127 -12.17 -7.20 -6.81
CA LEU A 127 -13.58 -6.91 -6.53
C LEU A 127 -13.75 -5.69 -5.65
N LEU A 128 -12.96 -5.58 -4.58
CA LEU A 128 -13.01 -4.44 -3.67
C LEU A 128 -12.63 -3.13 -4.37
N ARG A 129 -11.60 -3.18 -5.21
CA ARG A 129 -11.17 -2.01 -5.98
C ARG A 129 -12.25 -1.57 -6.97
N THR A 130 -12.87 -2.52 -7.66
CA THR A 130 -13.96 -2.23 -8.61
C THR A 130 -15.10 -1.51 -7.89
N GLU A 131 -15.51 -2.01 -6.73
CA GLU A 131 -16.54 -1.37 -5.91
C GLU A 131 -16.11 0.02 -5.44
N PHE A 132 -14.87 0.15 -4.97
CA PHE A 132 -14.31 1.42 -4.51
C PHE A 132 -14.33 2.48 -5.62
N GLU A 133 -13.88 2.12 -6.82
CA GLU A 133 -13.85 3.03 -7.97
C GLU A 133 -15.25 3.37 -8.46
N LYS A 134 -16.16 2.41 -8.42
CA LYS A 134 -17.56 2.62 -8.77
C LYS A 134 -18.24 3.67 -7.86
N ASN A 135 -17.80 3.74 -6.60
CA ASN A 135 -18.31 4.70 -5.62
C ASN A 135 -17.50 6.01 -5.61
N GLY A 136 -16.72 6.27 -6.65
CA GLY A 136 -15.98 7.51 -6.81
C GLY A 136 -14.56 7.50 -6.26
N GLY A 137 -14.06 6.33 -5.86
CA GLY A 137 -12.70 6.20 -5.35
C GLY A 137 -11.66 6.14 -6.45
N ILE A 138 -10.43 6.48 -6.10
CA ILE A 138 -9.27 6.46 -7.01
C ILE A 138 -8.11 5.77 -6.31
N VAL A 139 -7.48 4.82 -6.99
CA VAL A 139 -6.22 4.20 -6.55
C VAL A 139 -5.11 4.78 -7.43
N LYS A 140 -4.17 5.46 -6.81
CA LYS A 140 -3.08 6.17 -7.50
C LYS A 140 -1.73 5.57 -7.20
N LYS A 141 -0.89 5.45 -8.25
CA LYS A 141 0.51 5.14 -8.07
C LYS A 141 1.27 6.44 -7.82
N ILE A 142 2.07 6.48 -6.76
CA ILE A 142 2.94 7.62 -6.41
C ILE A 142 4.39 7.15 -6.34
N SER A 143 5.32 8.09 -6.27
CA SER A 143 6.73 7.76 -6.06
C SER A 143 6.97 7.27 -4.62
N GLY A 144 7.78 6.21 -4.45
CA GLY A 144 8.21 5.74 -3.14
C GLY A 144 8.98 6.80 -2.35
N ASP A 145 9.62 7.75 -3.04
CA ASP A 145 10.39 8.82 -2.40
C ASP A 145 9.53 9.75 -1.55
N VAL A 146 8.24 9.85 -1.85
CA VAL A 146 7.32 10.77 -1.15
C VAL A 146 6.16 10.04 -0.47
N ASN A 147 6.15 8.70 -0.48
CA ASN A 147 5.09 7.92 0.12
C ASN A 147 5.11 8.07 1.65
N PRO A 148 4.05 8.64 2.27
CA PRO A 148 3.98 8.76 3.73
C PRO A 148 4.07 7.43 4.48
N ALA A 149 3.73 6.33 3.81
CA ALA A 149 3.79 4.98 4.38
C ALA A 149 5.15 4.30 4.14
N ASP A 150 6.12 4.98 3.52
CA ASP A 150 7.43 4.39 3.23
C ASP A 150 8.08 3.82 4.50
N LEU A 151 8.40 2.52 4.46
CA LEU A 151 9.01 1.82 5.58
C LEU A 151 10.48 2.19 5.76
N GLY A 152 11.14 2.67 4.71
CA GLY A 152 12.53 3.09 4.75
C GLY A 152 13.55 1.96 4.77
N PHE A 153 13.13 0.72 4.59
CA PHE A 153 14.02 -0.45 4.67
C PHE A 153 15.05 -0.52 3.54
N HIS A 154 14.77 0.14 2.44
CA HIS A 154 15.64 0.14 1.25
C HIS A 154 16.50 1.41 1.14
N LYS A 155 16.56 2.19 2.19
CA LYS A 155 17.39 3.41 2.26
C LYS A 155 18.73 3.15 2.93
#